data_8de6809cc487a282572a2f0400c1900d
#
_entry.id   8de6809cc487a282572a2f0400c1900d
#
_cell.length_a   1.000
_cell.length_b   1.000
_cell.length_c   1.000
_cell.angle_alpha   90.00
_cell.angle_beta   90.00
_cell.angle_gamma   90.00
#
_symmetry.space_group_name_H-M   'P 1'
#
loop_
_entity.id
_entity.type
_entity.pdbx_description
1 polymer ?
#
loop_
_entity_poly.entity_id
_entity_poly.type
_entity_poly.pdbx_seq_one_letter_code
_entity_poly.pdbx_strand_id
1 'polypeptide(L)'
;MPIAYANLELLQRDDFADAAQWHHEGAGEIKLLPEGGLRLHCFGSRQGAEGCMAFFRPTLPDHIAIEYDIIVHSHGGLVINYLAIRGLQGEDLIADLAKLPPRTGIMADYYANRTGLQSYHISFSRFDDDGRHTGTSNWRRNPGCRLIGHGSDPCKELKRRYSLRLVKDAGHCQLFVDGNFAHGFIDWDHARPIPDTGKFGFRLIGSDVMADVFALRVYRVPPNMSVWHICEE
;
A
#
# COMPACT_ATOMS: atom_id res chain seq x y z
N MET A 1 -20.70 -5.24 15.93
CA MET A 1 -20.07 -6.58 16.03
C MET A 1 -18.87 -6.59 15.08
N PRO A 2 -17.65 -6.96 15.53
CA PRO A 2 -16.56 -7.14 14.60
C PRO A 2 -16.96 -8.20 13.58
N ILE A 3 -16.90 -7.85 12.30
CA ILE A 3 -17.23 -8.79 11.23
C ILE A 3 -16.24 -9.95 11.34
N ALA A 4 -16.77 -11.16 11.56
CA ALA A 4 -15.95 -12.35 11.60
C ALA A 4 -15.42 -12.62 10.17
N TYR A 5 -14.20 -12.16 9.90
CA TYR A 5 -13.49 -12.43 8.64
C TYR A 5 -13.20 -13.93 8.42
N ALA A 6 -13.52 -14.77 9.38
CA ALA A 6 -13.29 -16.21 9.34
C ALA A 6 -13.98 -16.96 8.18
N ASN A 7 -14.95 -16.32 7.50
CA ASN A 7 -15.73 -16.93 6.43
C ASN A 7 -15.59 -16.20 5.08
N LEU A 8 -14.62 -15.29 4.92
CA LEU A 8 -14.41 -14.62 3.64
C LEU A 8 -13.72 -15.54 2.64
N GLU A 9 -14.10 -15.39 1.37
CA GLU A 9 -13.44 -16.09 0.27
C GLU A 9 -12.00 -15.62 0.12
N LEU A 10 -11.03 -16.52 0.24
CA LEU A 10 -9.63 -16.25 -0.04
C LEU A 10 -9.42 -16.17 -1.56
N LEU A 11 -9.05 -15.00 -2.07
CA LEU A 11 -8.78 -14.77 -3.50
C LEU A 11 -7.32 -15.03 -3.86
N GLN A 12 -6.39 -14.58 -3.03
CA GLN A 12 -4.95 -14.67 -3.26
C GLN A 12 -4.22 -14.94 -1.94
N ARG A 13 -3.13 -15.66 -2.06
CA ARG A 13 -2.19 -15.95 -0.96
C ARG A 13 -0.77 -15.89 -1.50
N ASP A 14 0.13 -15.24 -0.79
CA ASP A 14 1.55 -15.31 -1.01
C ASP A 14 2.28 -15.50 0.32
N ASP A 15 3.00 -16.62 0.44
CA ASP A 15 3.89 -16.91 1.57
C ASP A 15 5.35 -16.57 1.22
N PHE A 16 5.52 -15.82 0.12
CA PHE A 16 6.82 -15.34 -0.37
C PHE A 16 7.81 -16.48 -0.69
N ALA A 17 7.30 -17.52 -1.34
CA ALA A 17 8.13 -18.63 -1.81
C ALA A 17 8.73 -18.41 -3.20
N ASP A 18 8.16 -17.50 -3.99
CA ASP A 18 8.55 -17.21 -5.36
C ASP A 18 8.66 -15.71 -5.62
N ALA A 19 9.89 -15.24 -5.84
CA ALA A 19 10.17 -13.83 -6.15
C ALA A 19 9.51 -13.37 -7.47
N ALA A 20 9.20 -14.28 -8.40
CA ALA A 20 8.52 -13.95 -9.65
C ALA A 20 7.08 -13.45 -9.45
N GLN A 21 6.49 -13.62 -8.27
CA GLN A 21 5.20 -13.02 -7.91
C GLN A 21 5.27 -11.50 -7.70
N TRP A 22 6.48 -10.93 -7.64
CA TRP A 22 6.71 -9.52 -7.36
C TRP A 22 7.47 -8.84 -8.49
N HIS A 23 7.03 -7.64 -8.83
CA HIS A 23 7.71 -6.76 -9.77
C HIS A 23 8.38 -5.63 -8.99
N HIS A 24 9.70 -5.55 -9.10
CA HIS A 24 10.49 -4.52 -8.44
C HIS A 24 10.70 -3.31 -9.36
N GLU A 25 10.59 -2.10 -8.78
CA GLU A 25 10.95 -0.83 -9.42
C GLU A 25 11.70 0.06 -8.42
N GLY A 26 12.55 0.93 -8.95
CA GLY A 26 13.19 2.00 -8.19
C GLY A 26 14.53 1.65 -7.52
N ALA A 27 14.93 2.49 -6.55
CA ALA A 27 16.24 2.46 -5.94
C ALA A 27 16.28 1.54 -4.72
N GLY A 28 16.71 0.31 -4.91
CA GLY A 28 16.77 -0.67 -3.82
C GLY A 28 16.78 -2.10 -4.31
N GLU A 29 16.44 -2.99 -3.43
CA GLU A 29 16.30 -4.41 -3.73
C GLU A 29 15.11 -5.03 -3.00
N ILE A 30 14.62 -6.14 -3.55
CA ILE A 30 13.68 -7.05 -2.88
C ILE A 30 14.32 -8.43 -2.76
N LYS A 31 14.16 -9.07 -1.62
CA LYS A 31 14.73 -10.41 -1.34
C LYS A 31 13.72 -11.28 -0.62
N LEU A 32 13.62 -12.54 -1.01
CA LEU A 32 12.90 -13.54 -0.22
C LEU A 32 13.70 -13.87 1.04
N LEU A 33 13.00 -13.99 2.15
CA LEU A 33 13.57 -14.40 3.44
C LEU A 33 13.47 -15.91 3.61
N PRO A 34 14.49 -16.57 4.19
CA PRO A 34 14.49 -18.03 4.39
C PRO A 34 13.30 -18.54 5.23
N GLU A 35 12.81 -17.73 6.16
CA GLU A 35 11.66 -18.03 7.02
C GLU A 35 10.29 -17.77 6.36
N GLY A 36 10.28 -17.41 5.08
CA GLY A 36 9.06 -17.04 4.35
C GLY A 36 8.67 -15.58 4.60
N GLY A 37 9.08 -14.70 3.73
CA GLY A 37 8.80 -13.26 3.76
C GLY A 37 9.50 -12.55 2.61
N LEU A 38 9.15 -11.29 2.41
CA LEU A 38 9.75 -10.40 1.44
C LEU A 38 10.41 -9.23 2.16
N ARG A 39 11.72 -9.11 2.03
CA ARG A 39 12.47 -7.92 2.44
C ARG A 39 12.49 -6.90 1.32
N LEU A 40 12.11 -5.67 1.64
CA LEU A 40 12.38 -4.49 0.83
C LEU A 40 13.50 -3.69 1.50
N HIS A 41 14.47 -3.26 0.73
CA HIS A 41 15.53 -2.38 1.20
C HIS A 41 15.73 -1.23 0.22
N CYS A 42 15.41 -0.02 0.64
CA CYS A 42 15.50 1.20 -0.17
C CYS A 42 16.86 1.86 0.03
N PHE A 43 17.60 2.03 -1.06
CA PHE A 43 18.90 2.72 -1.11
C PHE A 43 18.78 4.15 -1.61
N GLY A 44 17.55 4.61 -1.88
CA GLY A 44 17.29 5.94 -2.39
C GLY A 44 17.67 7.05 -1.41
N SER A 45 17.60 8.28 -1.89
CA SER A 45 17.73 9.46 -1.06
C SER A 45 16.35 10.03 -0.74
N ARG A 46 16.22 10.53 0.48
CA ARG A 46 14.97 11.22 0.89
C ARG A 46 14.76 12.50 0.09
N GLN A 47 15.84 13.24 -0.21
CA GLN A 47 15.78 14.47 -0.99
C GLN A 47 15.40 14.22 -2.45
N GLY A 48 15.86 13.12 -3.06
CA GLY A 48 15.45 12.69 -4.39
C GLY A 48 14.07 12.05 -4.44
N ALA A 49 13.46 11.76 -3.28
CA ALA A 49 12.20 11.05 -3.14
C ALA A 49 12.18 9.73 -3.95
N GLU A 50 13.36 9.14 -4.13
CA GLU A 50 13.52 7.83 -4.74
C GLU A 50 13.03 6.76 -3.78
N GLY A 51 12.30 5.78 -4.30
CA GLY A 51 11.75 4.70 -3.50
C GLY A 51 12.11 3.33 -4.05
N CYS A 52 12.03 2.33 -3.20
CA CYS A 52 12.04 0.92 -3.56
C CYS A 52 10.61 0.41 -3.54
N MET A 53 10.12 -0.13 -4.65
CA MET A 53 8.77 -0.67 -4.78
C MET A 53 8.77 -2.16 -5.06
N ALA A 54 7.77 -2.84 -4.50
CA ALA A 54 7.42 -4.21 -4.85
C ALA A 54 5.92 -4.24 -5.17
N PHE A 55 5.57 -4.52 -6.42
CA PHE A 55 4.18 -4.67 -6.86
C PHE A 55 3.83 -6.15 -7.01
N PHE A 56 2.73 -6.56 -6.38
CA PHE A 56 2.18 -7.90 -6.52
C PHE A 56 1.66 -8.08 -7.95
N ARG A 57 2.11 -9.12 -8.65
CA ARG A 57 1.78 -9.31 -10.08
C ARG A 57 0.32 -9.58 -10.37
N PRO A 58 -0.43 -10.34 -9.55
CA PRO A 58 -1.86 -10.48 -9.75
C PRO A 58 -2.57 -9.12 -9.73
N THR A 59 -3.51 -8.93 -10.64
CA THR A 59 -4.45 -7.81 -10.62
C THR A 59 -5.55 -8.14 -9.63
N LEU A 60 -5.75 -7.28 -8.66
CA LEU A 60 -6.75 -7.46 -7.63
C LEU A 60 -8.06 -6.76 -8.03
N PRO A 61 -9.22 -7.39 -7.75
CA PRO A 61 -10.53 -6.77 -7.96
C PRO A 61 -10.82 -5.70 -6.90
N ASP A 62 -11.96 -5.05 -7.03
CA ASP A 62 -12.56 -4.26 -5.96
C ASP A 62 -13.20 -5.14 -4.87
N HIS A 63 -13.67 -4.53 -3.80
CA HIS A 63 -14.30 -5.20 -2.65
C HIS A 63 -13.41 -6.28 -2.05
N ILE A 64 -12.27 -5.85 -1.52
CA ILE A 64 -11.24 -6.73 -0.95
C ILE A 64 -10.75 -6.26 0.41
N ALA A 65 -10.28 -7.23 1.20
CA ALA A 65 -9.44 -7.00 2.36
C ALA A 65 -8.05 -7.62 2.09
N ILE A 66 -7.00 -6.84 2.28
CA ILE A 66 -5.61 -7.27 2.13
C ILE A 66 -5.00 -7.34 3.52
N GLU A 67 -4.52 -8.52 3.90
CA GLU A 67 -3.86 -8.76 5.19
C GLU A 67 -2.41 -9.15 4.98
N TYR A 68 -1.55 -8.67 5.84
CA TYR A 68 -0.13 -9.04 5.90
C TYR A 68 0.47 -8.58 7.23
N ASP A 69 1.60 -9.17 7.59
CA ASP A 69 2.39 -8.65 8.70
C ASP A 69 3.60 -7.87 8.17
N ILE A 70 4.03 -6.87 8.93
CA ILE A 70 5.20 -6.06 8.59
C ILE A 70 6.08 -5.78 9.80
N ILE A 71 7.40 -5.79 9.57
CA ILE A 71 8.41 -5.30 10.51
C ILE A 71 9.21 -4.21 9.81
N VAL A 72 9.17 -2.98 10.32
CA VAL A 72 10.01 -1.87 9.83
C VAL A 72 11.26 -1.80 10.70
N HIS A 73 12.45 -1.83 10.08
CA HIS A 73 13.73 -1.98 10.80
C HIS A 73 14.44 -0.64 11.05
N SER A 74 14.16 0.37 10.24
CA SER A 74 14.90 1.64 10.23
C SER A 74 13.97 2.84 10.20
N HIS A 75 14.45 3.96 10.72
CA HIS A 75 13.71 5.23 10.86
C HIS A 75 14.07 6.27 9.77
N GLY A 76 14.68 5.83 8.67
CA GLY A 76 15.15 6.73 7.60
C GLY A 76 14.05 7.25 6.66
N GLY A 77 12.78 6.97 6.91
CA GLY A 77 11.71 7.38 5.99
C GLY A 77 10.32 6.89 6.34
N LEU A 78 9.64 6.25 5.37
CA LEU A 78 8.26 5.82 5.53
C LEU A 78 7.91 4.61 4.64
N VAL A 79 6.82 3.95 5.01
CA VAL A 79 6.19 2.88 4.23
C VAL A 79 4.93 3.41 3.55
N ILE A 80 4.71 2.99 2.31
CA ILE A 80 3.49 3.25 1.55
C ILE A 80 2.91 1.94 1.03
N ASN A 81 1.59 1.79 1.07
CA ASN A 81 0.87 0.80 0.30
C ASN A 81 0.08 1.46 -0.83
N TYR A 82 0.16 0.88 -2.02
CA TYR A 82 -0.72 1.20 -3.13
C TYR A 82 -1.89 0.23 -3.18
N LEU A 83 -3.08 0.76 -3.48
CA LEU A 83 -4.28 0.01 -3.76
C LEU A 83 -4.81 0.38 -5.15
N ALA A 84 -5.20 -0.62 -5.93
CA ALA A 84 -5.78 -0.47 -7.26
C ALA A 84 -4.93 0.41 -8.20
N ILE A 85 -3.57 0.28 -8.15
CA ILE A 85 -2.71 1.06 -9.04
C ILE A 85 -2.73 0.49 -10.46
N ARG A 86 -3.05 1.36 -11.43
CA ARG A 86 -3.08 1.06 -12.87
C ARG A 86 -3.01 2.32 -13.71
N GLY A 87 -2.95 2.19 -15.03
CA GLY A 87 -3.06 3.32 -15.96
C GLY A 87 -4.47 3.94 -15.96
N LEU A 88 -4.57 5.20 -16.42
CA LEU A 88 -5.84 5.94 -16.47
C LEU A 88 -6.82 5.36 -17.50
N GLN A 89 -6.35 4.65 -18.52
CA GLN A 89 -7.16 3.99 -19.53
C GLN A 89 -7.37 2.49 -19.25
N GLY A 90 -7.00 2.04 -18.03
CA GLY A 90 -7.13 0.66 -17.61
C GLY A 90 -5.90 -0.21 -17.87
N GLU A 91 -4.77 0.38 -18.28
CA GLU A 91 -3.54 -0.34 -18.53
C GLU A 91 -3.06 -1.06 -17.26
N ASP A 92 -2.64 -2.31 -17.40
CA ASP A 92 -2.00 -3.04 -16.33
C ASP A 92 -0.60 -2.47 -16.05
N LEU A 93 -0.31 -2.20 -14.78
CA LEU A 93 0.94 -1.56 -14.36
C LEU A 93 2.19 -2.31 -14.82
N ILE A 94 2.11 -3.63 -14.96
CA ILE A 94 3.24 -4.51 -15.27
C ILE A 94 3.15 -5.06 -16.69
N ALA A 95 1.98 -5.56 -17.11
CA ALA A 95 1.84 -6.17 -18.42
C ALA A 95 1.87 -5.14 -19.56
N ASP A 96 1.42 -3.92 -19.30
CA ASP A 96 1.34 -2.82 -20.28
C ASP A 96 2.44 -1.78 -20.09
N LEU A 97 3.60 -2.15 -19.56
CA LEU A 97 4.73 -1.22 -19.30
C LEU A 97 5.05 -0.30 -20.49
N ALA A 98 5.02 -0.82 -21.71
CA ALA A 98 5.30 -0.04 -22.93
C ALA A 98 4.25 1.03 -23.26
N LYS A 99 3.06 0.94 -22.68
CA LYS A 99 1.96 1.91 -22.86
C LYS A 99 1.95 3.01 -21.81
N LEU A 100 2.70 2.82 -20.73
CA LEU A 100 2.76 3.73 -19.60
C LEU A 100 4.04 4.57 -19.63
N PRO A 101 4.03 5.79 -19.06
CA PRO A 101 5.25 6.56 -18.89
C PRO A 101 6.33 5.77 -18.13
N PRO A 102 7.62 5.94 -18.45
CA PRO A 102 8.70 5.31 -17.72
C PRO A 102 8.66 5.65 -16.22
N ARG A 103 9.00 4.68 -15.39
CA ARG A 103 9.06 4.83 -13.95
C ARG A 103 10.43 4.43 -13.44
N THR A 104 11.02 5.29 -12.64
CA THR A 104 12.40 5.15 -12.13
C THR A 104 12.46 4.99 -10.62
N GLY A 105 11.30 5.03 -9.96
CA GLY A 105 11.23 5.04 -8.50
C GLY A 105 11.09 6.41 -7.88
N ILE A 106 11.20 7.48 -8.68
CA ILE A 106 10.97 8.84 -8.19
C ILE A 106 9.49 9.03 -7.87
N MET A 107 9.19 9.73 -6.79
CA MET A 107 7.81 9.92 -6.31
C MET A 107 6.88 10.50 -7.40
N ALA A 108 7.38 11.44 -8.21
CA ALA A 108 6.61 12.07 -9.27
C ALA A 108 6.14 11.09 -10.35
N ASP A 109 6.84 9.98 -10.57
CA ASP A 109 6.47 8.97 -11.56
C ASP A 109 5.14 8.27 -11.24
N TYR A 110 4.73 8.27 -9.98
CA TYR A 110 3.52 7.58 -9.49
C TYR A 110 2.39 8.54 -9.12
N TYR A 111 2.70 9.80 -8.81
CA TYR A 111 1.76 10.73 -8.18
C TYR A 111 1.39 11.94 -9.02
N ALA A 112 2.27 12.39 -9.93
CA ALA A 112 2.01 13.58 -10.70
C ALA A 112 0.84 13.39 -11.66
N ASN A 113 0.11 14.46 -11.96
CA ASN A 113 -1.04 14.42 -12.89
C ASN A 113 -0.68 13.90 -14.29
N ARG A 114 0.58 14.06 -14.69
CA ARG A 114 1.11 13.62 -15.99
C ARG A 114 1.48 12.13 -16.07
N THR A 115 1.44 11.40 -14.97
CA THR A 115 1.93 10.00 -14.93
C THR A 115 1.01 9.03 -15.66
N GLY A 116 -0.23 9.39 -15.86
CA GLY A 116 -1.23 8.48 -16.41
C GLY A 116 -1.62 7.33 -15.47
N LEU A 117 -1.24 7.40 -14.19
CA LEU A 117 -1.57 6.39 -13.19
C LEU A 117 -2.67 6.85 -12.25
N GLN A 118 -3.54 5.93 -11.88
CA GLN A 118 -4.51 6.11 -10.80
C GLN A 118 -4.26 5.09 -9.69
N SER A 119 -4.53 5.49 -8.45
CA SER A 119 -4.49 4.61 -7.27
C SER A 119 -5.03 5.31 -6.04
N TYR A 120 -5.32 4.54 -5.01
CA TYR A 120 -5.21 5.02 -3.64
C TYR A 120 -3.86 4.62 -3.06
N HIS A 121 -3.33 5.41 -2.13
CA HIS A 121 -2.21 4.98 -1.33
C HIS A 121 -2.32 5.49 0.10
N ILE A 122 -1.77 4.70 1.02
CA ILE A 122 -1.63 5.04 2.43
C ILE A 122 -0.15 5.06 2.80
N SER A 123 0.26 6.06 3.58
CA SER A 123 1.60 6.12 4.17
C SER A 123 1.52 5.97 5.69
N PHE A 124 2.38 5.16 6.25
CA PHE A 124 2.48 4.89 7.69
C PHE A 124 3.93 4.57 8.09
N SER A 125 4.19 4.33 9.37
CA SER A 125 5.55 4.17 9.92
C SER A 125 6.45 5.31 9.43
N ARG A 126 5.99 6.55 9.68
CA ARG A 126 6.57 7.75 9.09
C ARG A 126 7.51 8.43 10.08
N PHE A 127 8.75 8.58 9.64
CA PHE A 127 9.79 9.28 10.40
C PHE A 127 10.27 10.50 9.62
N ASP A 128 10.60 11.58 10.33
CA ASP A 128 11.20 12.78 9.75
C ASP A 128 12.71 12.62 9.52
N ASP A 129 13.38 13.70 9.09
CA ASP A 129 14.81 13.67 8.78
C ASP A 129 15.69 13.49 10.02
N ASP A 130 15.17 13.82 11.20
CA ASP A 130 15.83 13.62 12.49
C ASP A 130 15.56 12.21 13.07
N GLY A 131 14.81 11.36 12.34
CA GLY A 131 14.42 10.02 12.77
C GLY A 131 13.32 10.02 13.84
N ARG A 132 12.57 11.12 13.98
CA ARG A 132 11.43 11.20 14.90
C ARG A 132 10.17 10.74 14.19
N HIS A 133 9.36 9.93 14.87
CA HIS A 133 8.08 9.52 14.34
C HIS A 133 7.13 10.71 14.21
N THR A 134 6.53 10.91 13.00
CA THR A 134 5.69 12.09 12.71
C THR A 134 4.31 12.06 13.37
N GLY A 135 3.88 10.88 13.82
CA GLY A 135 2.59 10.67 14.47
C GLY A 135 1.40 10.56 13.53
N THR A 136 1.59 10.74 12.22
CA THR A 136 0.48 10.81 11.25
C THR A 136 0.60 9.78 10.15
N SER A 137 -0.55 9.22 9.76
CA SER A 137 -0.74 8.35 8.60
C SER A 137 -1.70 9.02 7.62
N ASN A 138 -1.42 8.94 6.31
CA ASN A 138 -2.13 9.72 5.30
C ASN A 138 -2.64 8.82 4.17
N TRP A 139 -3.93 8.97 3.85
CA TRP A 139 -4.51 8.45 2.63
C TRP A 139 -4.48 9.49 1.52
N ARG A 140 -4.10 9.07 0.34
CA ARG A 140 -4.05 9.93 -0.84
C ARG A 140 -4.64 9.25 -2.06
N ARG A 141 -5.17 10.09 -2.97
CA ARG A 141 -5.65 9.67 -4.29
C ARG A 141 -4.72 10.21 -5.38
N ASN A 142 -4.38 9.35 -6.31
CA ASN A 142 -3.58 9.68 -7.50
C ASN A 142 -4.44 9.60 -8.79
N PRO A 143 -4.05 10.32 -9.83
CA PRO A 143 -2.94 11.26 -9.89
C PRO A 143 -3.18 12.53 -9.07
N GLY A 144 -2.10 13.25 -8.76
CA GLY A 144 -2.12 14.53 -8.06
C GLY A 144 -1.79 14.45 -6.57
N CYS A 145 -1.54 13.26 -6.03
CA CYS A 145 -1.13 13.06 -4.62
C CYS A 145 -2.07 13.75 -3.61
N ARG A 146 -3.37 13.79 -3.94
CA ARG A 146 -4.36 14.55 -3.16
C ARG A 146 -4.63 13.85 -1.83
N LEU A 147 -4.48 14.61 -0.73
CA LEU A 147 -4.84 14.13 0.60
C LEU A 147 -6.36 13.98 0.68
N ILE A 148 -6.84 12.79 1.01
CA ILE A 148 -8.27 12.44 1.09
C ILE A 148 -8.67 11.88 2.46
N GLY A 149 -7.70 11.52 3.29
CA GLY A 149 -7.92 11.07 4.66
C GLY A 149 -6.62 11.07 5.44
N HIS A 150 -6.71 11.21 6.74
CA HIS A 150 -5.55 11.13 7.63
C HIS A 150 -5.99 10.67 9.03
N GLY A 151 -5.03 10.17 9.80
CA GLY A 151 -5.23 9.77 11.18
C GLY A 151 -3.91 9.62 11.92
N SER A 152 -3.98 9.11 13.14
CA SER A 152 -2.79 8.74 13.89
C SER A 152 -2.08 7.58 13.21
N ASP A 153 -0.75 7.64 13.14
CA ASP A 153 0.06 6.52 12.65
C ASP A 153 0.18 5.46 13.75
N PRO A 154 -0.37 4.25 13.56
CA PRO A 154 -0.33 3.21 14.59
C PRO A 154 1.00 2.45 14.61
N CYS A 155 1.84 2.54 13.54
CA CYS A 155 3.08 1.79 13.39
C CYS A 155 4.29 2.61 13.86
N LYS A 156 4.36 2.88 15.17
CA LYS A 156 5.35 3.78 15.78
C LYS A 156 6.67 3.11 16.15
N GLU A 157 6.63 1.82 16.44
CA GLU A 157 7.76 1.08 16.99
C GLU A 157 8.52 0.34 15.89
N LEU A 158 9.81 0.60 15.78
CA LEU A 158 10.69 -0.17 14.90
C LEU A 158 10.92 -1.58 15.45
N LYS A 159 11.18 -2.53 14.53
CA LYS A 159 11.46 -3.94 14.84
C LYS A 159 10.31 -4.67 15.55
N ARG A 160 9.14 -4.02 15.65
CA ARG A 160 7.90 -4.66 16.07
C ARG A 160 7.19 -5.24 14.85
N ARG A 161 6.64 -6.43 15.00
CA ARG A 161 5.73 -7.03 14.01
C ARG A 161 4.34 -6.48 14.22
N TYR A 162 3.79 -5.87 13.20
CA TYR A 162 2.41 -5.38 13.14
C TYR A 162 1.61 -6.21 12.16
N SER A 163 0.39 -6.58 12.52
CA SER A 163 -0.56 -7.19 11.59
C SER A 163 -1.45 -6.11 11.00
N LEU A 164 -1.38 -5.90 9.68
CA LEU A 164 -2.15 -4.91 8.97
C LEU A 164 -3.28 -5.55 8.18
N ARG A 165 -4.41 -4.85 8.14
CA ARG A 165 -5.51 -5.11 7.22
C ARG A 165 -5.91 -3.82 6.54
N LEU A 166 -5.92 -3.86 5.22
CA LEU A 166 -6.42 -2.79 4.36
C LEU A 166 -7.73 -3.26 3.73
N VAL A 167 -8.81 -2.58 3.98
CA VAL A 167 -10.09 -2.83 3.29
C VAL A 167 -10.26 -1.80 2.20
N LYS A 168 -10.59 -2.24 0.99
CA LYS A 168 -10.98 -1.40 -0.13
C LYS A 168 -12.34 -1.86 -0.63
N ASP A 169 -13.31 -0.98 -0.56
CA ASP A 169 -14.70 -1.21 -0.95
C ASP A 169 -15.18 -0.01 -1.76
N ALA A 170 -15.06 -0.09 -3.09
CA ALA A 170 -15.23 1.03 -4.01
C ALA A 170 -14.37 2.24 -3.58
N GLY A 171 -14.99 3.39 -3.30
CA GLY A 171 -14.33 4.61 -2.82
C GLY A 171 -14.09 4.63 -1.31
N HIS A 172 -14.38 3.55 -0.58
CA HIS A 172 -14.14 3.46 0.85
C HIS A 172 -12.88 2.66 1.12
N CYS A 173 -11.94 3.21 1.88
CA CYS A 173 -10.77 2.47 2.32
C CYS A 173 -10.55 2.64 3.82
N GLN A 174 -10.11 1.56 4.46
CA GLN A 174 -9.88 1.50 5.90
C GLN A 174 -8.55 0.81 6.21
N LEU A 175 -7.88 1.29 7.25
CA LEU A 175 -6.70 0.66 7.84
C LEU A 175 -7.05 0.10 9.22
N PHE A 176 -6.71 -1.16 9.44
CA PHE A 176 -6.67 -1.79 10.75
C PHE A 176 -5.24 -2.23 11.06
N VAL A 177 -4.84 -2.10 12.31
CA VAL A 177 -3.55 -2.56 12.80
C VAL A 177 -3.77 -3.34 14.09
N ASP A 178 -3.21 -4.54 14.16
CA ASP A 178 -3.38 -5.48 15.29
C ASP A 178 -4.86 -5.68 15.66
N GLY A 179 -5.72 -5.75 14.61
CA GLY A 179 -7.16 -5.95 14.75
C GLY A 179 -7.98 -4.70 15.09
N ASN A 180 -7.33 -3.56 15.37
CA ASN A 180 -8.01 -2.32 15.75
C ASN A 180 -8.14 -1.40 14.53
N PHE A 181 -9.31 -0.75 14.37
CA PHE A 181 -9.50 0.31 13.37
C PHE A 181 -8.58 1.49 13.71
N ALA A 182 -7.80 1.91 12.74
CA ALA A 182 -6.91 3.05 12.89
C ALA A 182 -7.53 4.31 12.28
N HIS A 183 -7.82 4.29 11.00
CA HIS A 183 -8.53 5.36 10.28
C HIS A 183 -8.87 4.90 8.86
N GLY A 184 -9.71 5.70 8.18
CA GLY A 184 -10.14 5.45 6.82
C GLY A 184 -10.58 6.72 6.11
N PHE A 185 -11.17 6.57 4.95
CA PHE A 185 -11.79 7.67 4.19
C PHE A 185 -12.93 7.16 3.31
N ILE A 186 -13.78 8.09 2.91
CA ILE A 186 -14.77 7.92 1.84
C ILE A 186 -14.41 8.92 0.73
N ASP A 187 -14.20 8.44 -0.49
CA ASP A 187 -13.90 9.28 -1.64
C ASP A 187 -15.20 9.82 -2.26
N TRP A 188 -15.46 11.09 -2.03
CA TRP A 188 -16.61 11.82 -2.55
C TRP A 188 -16.33 12.54 -3.88
N ASP A 189 -15.15 12.39 -4.46
CA ASP A 189 -14.81 13.00 -5.74
C ASP A 189 -15.37 12.19 -6.91
N HIS A 190 -16.60 12.52 -7.30
CA HIS A 190 -17.26 11.91 -8.45
C HIS A 190 -16.80 12.49 -9.81
N ALA A 191 -15.92 13.51 -9.82
CA ALA A 191 -15.39 14.07 -11.06
C ALA A 191 -14.37 13.14 -11.76
N ARG A 192 -13.89 12.13 -11.07
CA ARG A 192 -12.94 11.13 -11.60
C ARG A 192 -13.42 9.73 -11.26
N PRO A 193 -13.17 8.74 -12.16
CA PRO A 193 -13.47 7.35 -11.85
C PRO A 193 -12.76 6.91 -10.56
N ILE A 194 -13.48 6.22 -9.69
CA ILE A 194 -12.90 5.61 -8.49
C ILE A 194 -11.96 4.49 -8.93
N PRO A 195 -10.71 4.44 -8.41
CA PRO A 195 -9.84 3.29 -8.65
C PRO A 195 -10.51 2.01 -8.13
N ASP A 196 -10.87 1.10 -9.03
CA ASP A 196 -11.61 -0.13 -8.71
C ASP A 196 -10.69 -1.35 -8.70
N THR A 197 -10.02 -1.65 -9.80
CA THR A 197 -9.12 -2.80 -9.97
C THR A 197 -7.69 -2.31 -10.23
N GLY A 198 -6.70 -3.14 -9.93
CA GLY A 198 -5.31 -2.84 -10.21
C GLY A 198 -4.34 -3.62 -9.32
N LYS A 199 -3.08 -3.21 -9.29
CA LYS A 199 -2.07 -3.86 -8.48
C LYS A 199 -2.14 -3.37 -7.03
N PHE A 200 -1.71 -4.25 -6.13
CA PHE A 200 -1.28 -3.91 -4.78
C PHE A 200 0.24 -3.78 -4.77
N GLY A 201 0.76 -2.89 -3.93
CA GLY A 201 2.20 -2.75 -3.82
C GLY A 201 2.67 -2.10 -2.53
N PHE A 202 3.91 -2.42 -2.20
CA PHE A 202 4.69 -1.77 -1.15
C PHE A 202 5.63 -0.75 -1.76
N ARG A 203 5.87 0.32 -1.05
CA ARG A 203 6.92 1.28 -1.35
C ARG A 203 7.59 1.73 -0.05
N LEU A 204 8.91 1.73 -0.06
CA LEU A 204 9.72 2.41 0.93
C LEU A 204 10.28 3.69 0.31
N ILE A 205 10.25 4.80 1.05
CA ILE A 205 10.90 6.06 0.66
C ILE A 205 11.78 6.50 1.80
N GLY A 206 13.01 6.87 1.50
CA GLY A 206 13.95 7.41 2.46
C GLY A 206 15.34 6.85 2.26
N SER A 207 16.24 7.21 3.17
CA SER A 207 17.63 6.76 3.15
C SER A 207 17.77 5.52 4.03
N ASP A 208 18.21 4.40 3.42
CA ASP A 208 18.44 3.13 4.12
C ASP A 208 17.19 2.61 4.88
N VAL A 209 16.04 2.68 4.24
CA VAL A 209 14.78 2.19 4.82
C VAL A 209 14.62 0.71 4.49
N MET A 210 14.40 -0.10 5.52
CA MET A 210 14.24 -1.54 5.38
C MET A 210 12.98 -2.03 6.08
N ALA A 211 12.23 -2.90 5.40
CA ALA A 211 11.05 -3.56 5.97
C ALA A 211 10.94 -5.00 5.49
N ASP A 212 10.44 -5.87 6.36
CA ASP A 212 10.10 -7.26 6.07
C ASP A 212 8.59 -7.44 6.10
N VAL A 213 8.05 -8.13 5.09
CA VAL A 213 6.63 -8.41 4.92
C VAL A 213 6.40 -9.90 4.94
N PHE A 214 5.31 -10.35 5.57
CA PHE A 214 4.99 -11.77 5.73
C PHE A 214 3.50 -12.02 5.47
N ALA A 215 3.20 -13.25 5.07
CA ALA A 215 1.85 -13.82 5.10
C ALA A 215 0.79 -12.98 4.38
N LEU A 216 1.04 -12.58 3.13
CA LEU A 216 0.04 -11.83 2.35
C LEU A 216 -1.20 -12.69 2.07
N ARG A 217 -2.37 -12.15 2.35
CA ARG A 217 -3.69 -12.73 2.07
C ARG A 217 -4.60 -11.66 1.49
N VAL A 218 -5.36 -12.02 0.47
CA VAL A 218 -6.39 -11.15 -0.11
C VAL A 218 -7.72 -11.88 -0.06
N TYR A 219 -8.70 -11.27 0.55
CA TYR A 219 -10.04 -11.81 0.71
C TYR A 219 -11.05 -10.96 -0.06
N ARG A 220 -12.10 -11.60 -0.57
CA ARG A 220 -13.29 -10.89 -1.06
C ARG A 220 -14.11 -10.41 0.13
N VAL A 221 -14.52 -9.15 0.11
CA VAL A 221 -15.48 -8.61 1.09
C VAL A 221 -16.81 -8.32 0.40
N PRO A 222 -17.94 -8.46 1.09
CA PRO A 222 -19.22 -8.01 0.56
C PRO A 222 -19.19 -6.50 0.27
N PRO A 223 -19.83 -6.04 -0.83
CA PRO A 223 -19.97 -4.61 -1.09
C PRO A 223 -20.60 -3.87 0.10
N ASN A 224 -20.15 -2.65 0.36
CA ASN A 224 -20.56 -1.81 1.49
C ASN A 224 -20.17 -2.32 2.88
N MET A 225 -19.23 -3.27 2.96
CA MET A 225 -18.74 -3.80 4.23
C MET A 225 -18.00 -2.73 5.05
N SER A 226 -17.27 -1.83 4.39
CA SER A 226 -16.53 -0.74 5.04
C SER A 226 -17.44 0.29 5.71
N VAL A 227 -18.65 0.48 5.22
CA VAL A 227 -19.59 1.50 5.74
C VAL A 227 -20.03 1.19 7.17
N TRP A 228 -20.19 -0.08 7.49
CA TRP A 228 -20.66 -0.51 8.81
C TRP A 228 -19.68 -0.22 9.95
N HIS A 229 -18.40 -0.13 9.66
CA HIS A 229 -17.39 0.19 10.68
C HIS A 229 -17.22 1.70 10.93
N ILE A 230 -17.65 2.54 10.00
CA ILE A 230 -17.55 4.01 10.13
C ILE A 230 -18.77 4.56 10.90
N CYS A 231 -19.87 3.82 10.92
CA CYS A 231 -21.14 4.26 11.54
C CYS A 231 -21.33 3.73 12.97
N GLU A 232 -20.43 2.95 13.53
CA GLU A 232 -20.54 2.38 14.89
C GLU A 232 -19.79 3.21 15.95
N GLU A 233 -19.25 4.40 15.60
CA GLU A 233 -18.74 5.41 16.53
C GLU A 233 -19.77 6.57 16.68
#